data_dd3a6161a0da116dab546a10158d74b1
#
_entry.id   dd3a6161a0da116dab546a10158d74b1
#
_cell.length_a   1.000
_cell.length_b   1.000
_cell.length_c   1.000
_cell.angle_alpha   90.00
_cell.angle_beta   90.00
_cell.angle_gamma   90.00
#
_symmetry.space_group_name_H-M   'P 1'
#
loop_
_entity.id
_entity.type
_entity.pdbx_description
1 polymer ?
#
loop_
_entity_poly.entity_id
_entity_poly.type
_entity_poly.pdbx_seq_one_letter_code
_entity_poly.pdbx_strand_id
1 'polypeptide(L)'
;FRNKMHQDSLWAGLQSGSLSVVATDHCAFTTEQKRFGAGDFTKIPNGTGGLEDRLPMLWTHGVRTGRLTMNEFVAVTSTNIAKILNCYPKKGAILVGADADLIVWDPEKSKTIKASSQQSAIDYNVFEGHKVTGLPRYTLTRGYVAISDGEINTKEGHGEFVARKGNTPINQALSNWKDLTSPTPVNRTGIPATGV
;
A
#
# COMPACT_ATOMS: atom_id res chain seq x y z
N PHE A 1 -12.92 -3.40 7.87
CA PHE A 1 -12.02 -4.57 7.99
C PHE A 1 -12.73 -5.83 7.54
N ARG A 2 -11.97 -6.82 7.03
CA ARG A 2 -12.51 -8.11 6.60
C ARG A 2 -12.37 -9.15 7.72
N ASN A 3 -13.20 -10.20 7.66
CA ASN A 3 -13.14 -11.29 8.61
C ASN A 3 -11.78 -12.01 8.54
N LYS A 4 -11.30 -12.52 9.68
CA LYS A 4 -10.03 -13.24 9.81
C LYS A 4 -9.91 -14.42 8.83
N MET A 5 -10.99 -15.09 8.52
CA MET A 5 -11.02 -16.21 7.55
C MET A 5 -10.56 -15.83 6.14
N HIS A 6 -10.60 -14.54 5.77
CA HIS A 6 -10.15 -14.08 4.47
C HIS A 6 -8.63 -13.87 4.40
N GLN A 7 -7.92 -13.90 5.54
CA GLN A 7 -6.48 -13.60 5.57
C GLN A 7 -5.67 -14.60 4.73
N ASP A 8 -5.98 -15.89 4.82
CA ASP A 8 -5.25 -16.92 4.08
C ASP A 8 -5.44 -16.76 2.57
N SER A 9 -6.65 -16.41 2.12
CA SER A 9 -6.91 -16.10 0.70
C SER A 9 -6.16 -14.87 0.23
N LEU A 10 -6.01 -13.83 1.07
CA LEU A 10 -5.24 -12.64 0.74
C LEU A 10 -3.74 -12.97 0.64
N TRP A 11 -3.20 -13.77 1.56
CA TRP A 11 -1.81 -14.24 1.47
C TRP A 11 -1.57 -15.08 0.22
N ALA A 12 -2.47 -16.01 -0.10
CA ALA A 12 -2.41 -16.80 -1.33
C ALA A 12 -2.47 -15.90 -2.58
N GLY A 13 -3.29 -14.84 -2.55
CA GLY A 13 -3.35 -13.85 -3.62
C GLY A 13 -2.04 -13.08 -3.84
N LEU A 14 -1.31 -12.76 -2.76
CA LEU A 14 0.02 -12.14 -2.85
C LEU A 14 1.06 -13.12 -3.41
N GLN A 15 1.06 -14.37 -2.94
CA GLN A 15 1.97 -15.42 -3.42
C GLN A 15 1.77 -15.76 -4.90
N SER A 16 0.51 -15.83 -5.34
CA SER A 16 0.17 -16.14 -6.75
C SER A 16 0.36 -14.95 -7.69
N GLY A 17 0.59 -13.73 -7.17
CA GLY A 17 0.64 -12.51 -7.96
C GLY A 17 -0.73 -11.98 -8.38
N SER A 18 -1.86 -12.60 -7.98
CA SER A 18 -3.22 -12.09 -8.20
C SER A 18 -3.43 -10.74 -7.50
N LEU A 19 -2.76 -10.55 -6.36
CA LEU A 19 -2.60 -9.27 -5.69
C LEU A 19 -1.16 -8.78 -5.91
N SER A 20 -1.01 -7.74 -6.69
CA SER A 20 0.31 -7.27 -7.14
C SER A 20 1.02 -6.38 -6.14
N VAL A 21 0.29 -5.67 -5.26
CA VAL A 21 0.86 -4.68 -4.35
C VAL A 21 0.17 -4.68 -2.99
N VAL A 22 0.90 -4.23 -1.98
CA VAL A 22 0.36 -3.92 -0.65
C VAL A 22 0.53 -2.44 -0.38
N ALA A 23 -0.59 -1.76 -0.14
CA ALA A 23 -0.64 -0.34 0.23
C ALA A 23 -1.32 -0.16 1.59
N THR A 24 -1.38 1.06 2.10
CA THR A 24 -1.97 1.37 3.41
C THR A 24 -3.30 2.07 3.33
N ASP A 25 -3.57 2.77 2.24
CA ASP A 25 -4.68 3.72 2.15
C ASP A 25 -4.73 4.65 3.39
N HIS A 26 -3.55 5.20 3.74
CA HIS A 26 -3.33 5.96 4.97
C HIS A 26 -4.21 7.19 5.02
N CYS A 27 -5.14 7.20 5.96
CA CYS A 27 -6.04 8.32 6.24
C CYS A 27 -5.90 8.73 7.70
N ALA A 28 -5.16 9.81 7.95
CA ALA A 28 -4.78 10.27 9.28
C ALA A 28 -5.87 11.16 9.89
N PHE A 29 -6.76 10.59 10.69
CA PHE A 29 -7.75 11.31 11.49
C PHE A 29 -7.49 11.04 12.97
N THR A 30 -7.62 12.09 13.80
CA THR A 30 -7.52 11.96 15.25
C THR A 30 -8.77 11.30 15.85
N THR A 31 -8.68 10.83 17.09
CA THR A 31 -9.83 10.32 17.85
C THR A 31 -10.94 11.39 17.97
N GLU A 32 -10.56 12.65 18.15
CA GLU A 32 -11.53 13.76 18.20
C GLU A 32 -12.29 13.89 16.88
N GLN A 33 -11.59 13.87 15.74
CA GLN A 33 -12.23 13.90 14.42
C GLN A 33 -13.16 12.70 14.20
N LYS A 34 -12.77 11.50 14.66
CA LYS A 34 -13.62 10.30 14.60
C LYS A 34 -14.90 10.45 15.40
N ARG A 35 -14.89 11.22 16.50
CA ARG A 35 -16.08 11.47 17.34
C ARG A 35 -17.18 12.28 16.66
N PHE A 36 -16.92 12.94 15.54
CA PHE A 36 -17.98 13.58 14.75
C PHE A 36 -19.10 12.61 14.36
N GLY A 37 -18.80 11.33 14.29
CA GLY A 37 -19.78 10.28 14.02
C GLY A 37 -20.30 9.54 15.25
N ALA A 38 -20.08 10.03 16.48
CA ALA A 38 -20.47 9.31 17.70
C ALA A 38 -21.97 9.00 17.79
N GLY A 39 -22.83 9.86 17.24
CA GLY A 39 -24.28 9.66 17.17
C GLY A 39 -24.81 9.32 15.79
N ASP A 40 -23.95 9.34 14.77
CA ASP A 40 -24.34 9.13 13.37
C ASP A 40 -23.13 8.60 12.59
N PHE A 41 -23.11 7.30 12.34
CA PHE A 41 -22.00 6.63 11.68
C PHE A 41 -21.68 7.19 10.28
N THR A 42 -22.64 7.82 9.61
CA THR A 42 -22.45 8.44 8.29
C THR A 42 -21.51 9.65 8.33
N LYS A 43 -21.27 10.21 9.53
CA LYS A 43 -20.38 11.35 9.77
C LYS A 43 -19.00 10.96 10.27
N ILE A 44 -18.73 9.66 10.45
CA ILE A 44 -17.37 9.19 10.82
C ILE A 44 -16.44 9.42 9.65
N PRO A 45 -15.35 10.20 9.78
CA PRO A 45 -14.31 10.27 8.76
C PRO A 45 -13.73 8.88 8.48
N ASN A 46 -13.79 8.43 7.22
CA ASN A 46 -13.37 7.08 6.84
C ASN A 46 -11.85 6.94 6.81
N GLY A 47 -11.38 5.72 7.10
CA GLY A 47 -9.98 5.34 7.01
C GLY A 47 -9.24 5.34 8.35
N THR A 48 -8.02 4.83 8.30
CA THR A 48 -7.12 4.70 9.45
C THR A 48 -5.69 5.02 9.05
N GLY A 49 -4.83 5.35 10.03
CA GLY A 49 -3.38 5.41 9.83
C GLY A 49 -2.78 4.01 9.66
N GLY A 50 -1.52 3.94 9.25
CA GLY A 50 -0.78 2.68 9.10
C GLY A 50 0.45 2.78 8.20
N LEU A 51 0.87 4.01 7.83
CA LEU A 51 1.98 4.21 6.90
C LEU A 51 3.29 3.59 7.41
N GLU A 52 3.60 3.81 8.70
CA GLU A 52 4.84 3.31 9.31
C GLU A 52 4.78 1.80 9.65
N ASP A 53 3.60 1.20 9.67
CA ASP A 53 3.40 -0.18 10.11
C ASP A 53 3.42 -1.19 8.96
N ARG A 54 3.19 -0.73 7.72
CA ARG A 54 3.06 -1.59 6.55
C ARG A 54 4.22 -2.58 6.39
N LEU A 55 5.45 -2.10 6.35
CA LEU A 55 6.61 -2.95 6.12
C LEU A 55 6.88 -3.89 7.32
N PRO A 56 6.92 -3.41 8.59
CA PRO A 56 7.12 -4.28 9.74
C PRO A 56 6.03 -5.34 9.91
N MET A 57 4.77 -4.99 9.67
CA MET A 57 3.65 -5.94 9.73
C MET A 57 3.76 -7.00 8.64
N LEU A 58 4.03 -6.58 7.40
CA LEU A 58 4.19 -7.51 6.28
C LEU A 58 5.41 -8.42 6.45
N TRP A 59 6.52 -7.91 6.99
CA TRP A 59 7.68 -8.71 7.32
C TRP A 59 7.37 -9.74 8.41
N THR A 60 6.79 -9.30 9.51
CA THR A 60 6.47 -10.15 10.66
C THR A 60 5.53 -11.28 10.29
N HIS A 61 4.44 -10.98 9.59
CA HIS A 61 3.37 -11.94 9.30
C HIS A 61 3.49 -12.61 7.91
N GLY A 62 4.34 -12.08 7.05
CA GLY A 62 4.62 -12.62 5.72
C GLY A 62 5.94 -13.37 5.68
N VAL A 63 7.07 -12.64 5.77
CA VAL A 63 8.40 -13.23 5.56
C VAL A 63 8.79 -14.17 6.69
N ARG A 64 8.66 -13.75 7.95
CA ARG A 64 9.04 -14.58 9.10
C ARG A 64 8.19 -15.82 9.28
N THR A 65 6.99 -15.84 8.76
CA THR A 65 6.11 -17.03 8.79
C THR A 65 6.23 -17.91 7.55
N GLY A 66 7.09 -17.55 6.60
CA GLY A 66 7.28 -18.29 5.35
C GLY A 66 6.14 -18.14 4.33
N ARG A 67 5.20 -17.19 4.55
CA ARG A 67 4.13 -16.88 3.59
C ARG A 67 4.64 -16.09 2.38
N LEU A 68 5.70 -15.32 2.55
CA LEU A 68 6.38 -14.59 1.49
C LEU A 68 7.88 -14.83 1.58
N THR A 69 8.53 -14.94 0.45
CA THR A 69 9.98 -14.81 0.36
C THR A 69 10.38 -13.32 0.48
N MET A 70 11.65 -13.06 0.74
CA MET A 70 12.19 -11.68 0.73
C MET A 70 12.00 -10.99 -0.63
N ASN A 71 12.12 -11.75 -1.72
CA ASN A 71 11.92 -11.21 -3.07
C ASN A 71 10.46 -10.83 -3.33
N GLU A 72 9.51 -11.65 -2.89
CA GLU A 72 8.07 -11.32 -2.97
C GLU A 72 7.73 -10.12 -2.10
N PHE A 73 8.29 -10.03 -0.89
CA PHE A 73 8.12 -8.85 -0.03
C PHE A 73 8.56 -7.57 -0.76
N VAL A 74 9.74 -7.56 -1.39
CA VAL A 74 10.21 -6.41 -2.17
C VAL A 74 9.34 -6.18 -3.41
N ALA A 75 8.90 -7.24 -4.07
CA ALA A 75 8.04 -7.13 -5.24
C ALA A 75 6.72 -6.43 -4.91
N VAL A 76 5.99 -6.88 -3.89
CA VAL A 76 4.66 -6.34 -3.54
C VAL A 76 4.71 -4.96 -2.85
N THR A 77 5.87 -4.55 -2.32
CA THR A 77 6.03 -3.26 -1.64
C THR A 77 6.72 -2.18 -2.46
N SER A 78 7.47 -2.55 -3.51
CA SER A 78 8.30 -1.62 -4.28
C SER A 78 8.26 -1.89 -5.78
N THR A 79 8.80 -3.03 -6.26
CA THR A 79 9.04 -3.24 -7.68
C THR A 79 7.76 -3.24 -8.51
N ASN A 80 6.71 -3.92 -8.04
CA ASN A 80 5.46 -4.04 -8.79
C ASN A 80 4.75 -2.69 -8.94
N ILE A 81 4.70 -1.89 -7.89
CA ILE A 81 4.09 -0.55 -7.98
C ILE A 81 4.90 0.36 -8.89
N ALA A 82 6.24 0.26 -8.89
CA ALA A 82 7.08 1.03 -9.81
C ALA A 82 6.81 0.66 -11.28
N LYS A 83 6.55 -0.63 -11.58
CA LYS A 83 6.13 -1.10 -12.90
C LYS A 83 4.73 -0.59 -13.27
N ILE A 84 3.76 -0.73 -12.37
CA ILE A 84 2.38 -0.28 -12.58
C ILE A 84 2.35 1.23 -12.88
N LEU A 85 3.12 2.01 -12.13
CA LEU A 85 3.22 3.46 -12.30
C LEU A 85 4.14 3.89 -13.46
N ASN A 86 4.74 2.94 -14.20
CA ASN A 86 5.70 3.20 -15.26
C ASN A 86 6.91 4.04 -14.84
N CYS A 87 7.39 3.82 -13.61
CA CYS A 87 8.60 4.43 -13.05
C CYS A 87 9.80 3.47 -13.05
N TYR A 88 9.56 2.18 -13.31
CA TYR A 88 10.61 1.16 -13.39
C TYR A 88 11.44 1.34 -14.66
N PRO A 89 12.78 1.15 -14.67
CA PRO A 89 13.64 0.75 -13.54
C PRO A 89 14.19 1.95 -12.74
N LYS A 90 13.82 3.20 -13.05
CA LYS A 90 14.29 4.39 -12.30
C LYS A 90 13.99 4.26 -10.80
N LYS A 91 12.82 3.72 -10.47
CA LYS A 91 12.38 3.32 -9.13
C LYS A 91 12.11 1.83 -9.08
N GLY A 92 12.19 1.23 -7.88
CA GLY A 92 11.84 -0.17 -7.64
C GLY A 92 12.88 -1.20 -8.09
N ALA A 93 14.13 -0.78 -8.33
CA ALA A 93 15.25 -1.64 -8.70
C ALA A 93 16.57 -1.13 -8.11
N ILE A 94 17.50 -2.06 -7.85
CA ILE A 94 18.90 -1.77 -7.52
C ILE A 94 19.71 -2.05 -8.77
N LEU A 95 19.84 -1.06 -9.63
CA LEU A 95 20.54 -1.15 -10.91
C LEU A 95 21.34 0.13 -11.16
N VAL A 96 22.38 0.03 -11.97
CA VAL A 96 23.12 1.21 -12.45
C VAL A 96 22.17 2.09 -13.26
N GLY A 97 22.08 3.38 -12.88
CA GLY A 97 21.17 4.35 -13.48
C GLY A 97 19.79 4.46 -12.81
N ALA A 98 19.47 3.58 -11.86
CA ALA A 98 18.30 3.75 -10.98
C ALA A 98 18.60 4.76 -9.87
N ASP A 99 17.55 5.35 -9.31
CA ASP A 99 17.69 6.18 -8.12
C ASP A 99 18.06 5.30 -6.91
N ALA A 100 19.01 5.76 -6.10
CA ALA A 100 19.41 5.07 -4.88
C ALA A 100 18.40 5.31 -3.74
N ASP A 101 17.15 4.88 -3.97
CA ASP A 101 16.10 4.81 -2.96
C ASP A 101 16.17 3.44 -2.30
N LEU A 102 16.87 3.36 -1.19
CA LEU A 102 17.26 2.09 -0.58
C LEU A 102 16.82 2.02 0.88
N ILE A 103 16.51 0.81 1.31
CA ILE A 103 16.31 0.50 2.73
C ILE A 103 17.32 -0.57 3.12
N VAL A 104 18.14 -0.29 4.14
CA VAL A 104 18.93 -1.31 4.82
C VAL A 104 18.07 -1.87 5.94
N TRP A 105 17.70 -3.13 5.79
CA TRP A 105 16.75 -3.80 6.66
C TRP A 105 17.45 -4.65 7.72
N ASP A 106 17.05 -4.47 8.99
CA ASP A 106 17.46 -5.35 10.07
C ASP A 106 16.34 -6.38 10.32
N PRO A 107 16.55 -7.66 9.96
CA PRO A 107 15.51 -8.68 10.03
C PRO A 107 15.15 -9.09 11.45
N GLU A 108 15.99 -8.82 12.43
CA GLU A 108 15.83 -9.28 13.82
C GLU A 108 15.45 -8.17 14.81
N LYS A 109 15.64 -6.90 14.42
CA LYS A 109 15.25 -5.76 15.25
C LYS A 109 13.74 -5.77 15.49
N SER A 110 13.32 -5.59 16.74
CA SER A 110 11.90 -5.66 17.11
C SER A 110 11.44 -4.37 17.78
N LYS A 111 10.17 -4.05 17.62
CA LYS A 111 9.49 -2.99 18.41
C LYS A 111 8.07 -3.41 18.75
N THR A 112 7.49 -2.76 19.76
CA THR A 112 6.05 -2.78 19.99
C THR A 112 5.48 -1.53 19.35
N ILE A 113 4.46 -1.68 18.50
CA ILE A 113 3.79 -0.55 17.84
C ILE A 113 3.06 0.27 18.90
N LYS A 114 3.30 1.58 18.90
CA LYS A 114 2.62 2.55 19.77
C LYS A 114 2.41 3.84 18.98
N ALA A 115 1.21 4.40 19.03
CA ALA A 115 0.93 5.68 18.40
C ALA A 115 1.89 6.77 18.89
N SER A 116 2.21 6.78 20.18
CA SER A 116 3.11 7.76 20.81
C SER A 116 4.56 7.72 20.31
N SER A 117 4.97 6.67 19.61
CA SER A 117 6.33 6.51 19.06
C SER A 117 6.39 6.67 17.53
N GLN A 118 5.28 7.00 16.89
CA GLN A 118 5.22 7.22 15.45
C GLN A 118 5.37 8.70 15.09
N GLN A 119 5.78 8.95 13.86
CA GLN A 119 5.89 10.31 13.32
C GLN A 119 4.54 10.84 12.83
N SER A 120 3.55 9.98 12.67
CA SER A 120 2.19 10.35 12.32
C SER A 120 1.56 11.19 13.43
N ALA A 121 0.84 12.26 13.07
CA ALA A 121 0.15 13.15 14.01
C ALA A 121 -1.15 12.58 14.58
N ILE A 122 -1.49 11.32 14.30
CA ILE A 122 -2.67 10.66 14.86
C ILE A 122 -2.38 10.11 16.26
N ASP A 123 -3.39 10.15 17.12
CA ASP A 123 -3.32 9.82 18.54
C ASP A 123 -3.69 8.37 18.87
N TYR A 124 -3.89 7.53 17.86
CA TYR A 124 -4.16 6.10 17.99
C TYR A 124 -3.50 5.30 16.87
N ASN A 125 -3.34 3.99 17.09
CA ASN A 125 -2.89 3.06 16.05
C ASN A 125 -3.75 1.78 16.08
N VAL A 126 -4.17 1.31 14.91
CA VAL A 126 -4.98 0.07 14.79
C VAL A 126 -4.20 -1.18 15.16
N PHE A 127 -2.87 -1.11 15.20
CA PHE A 127 -1.96 -2.18 15.62
C PHE A 127 -1.32 -1.91 16.99
N GLU A 128 -1.91 -0.99 17.78
CA GLU A 128 -1.39 -0.64 19.12
C GLU A 128 -1.11 -1.89 19.95
N GLY A 129 0.08 -1.97 20.56
CA GLY A 129 0.51 -3.11 21.36
C GLY A 129 1.03 -4.31 20.56
N HIS A 130 0.93 -4.34 19.23
CA HIS A 130 1.48 -5.42 18.41
C HIS A 130 3.02 -5.40 18.45
N LYS A 131 3.61 -6.56 18.72
CA LYS A 131 5.05 -6.76 18.58
C LYS A 131 5.38 -7.14 17.15
N VAL A 132 6.24 -6.37 16.51
CA VAL A 132 6.76 -6.62 15.18
C VAL A 132 8.26 -6.83 15.18
N THR A 133 8.74 -7.62 14.23
CA THR A 133 10.17 -7.92 14.05
C THR A 133 10.51 -7.66 12.58
N GLY A 134 11.70 -7.12 12.35
CA GLY A 134 12.11 -6.59 11.04
C GLY A 134 11.80 -5.10 10.93
N LEU A 135 12.86 -4.29 10.96
CA LEU A 135 12.75 -2.83 10.93
C LEU A 135 13.82 -2.24 9.99
N PRO A 136 13.56 -1.07 9.38
CA PRO A 136 14.59 -0.35 8.66
C PRO A 136 15.66 0.13 9.64
N ARG A 137 16.93 -0.07 9.28
CA ARG A 137 18.06 0.53 9.96
C ARG A 137 18.44 1.85 9.31
N TYR A 138 18.54 1.85 7.96
CA TYR A 138 18.77 3.06 7.19
C TYR A 138 17.71 3.16 6.08
N THR A 139 17.28 4.38 5.80
CA THR A 139 16.46 4.70 4.64
C THR A 139 17.18 5.78 3.84
N LEU A 140 17.45 5.50 2.58
CA LEU A 140 18.10 6.41 1.66
C LEU A 140 17.10 6.85 0.58
N THR A 141 17.16 8.12 0.22
CA THR A 141 16.44 8.68 -0.92
C THR A 141 17.43 9.34 -1.86
N ARG A 142 17.57 8.81 -3.07
CA ARG A 142 18.56 9.24 -4.07
C ARG A 142 19.98 9.34 -3.48
N GLY A 143 20.35 8.33 -2.66
CA GLY A 143 21.66 8.25 -2.02
C GLY A 143 21.83 9.08 -0.74
N TYR A 144 20.87 9.96 -0.41
CA TYR A 144 20.89 10.70 0.85
C TYR A 144 20.29 9.87 1.98
N VAL A 145 21.00 9.74 3.10
CA VAL A 145 20.52 9.00 4.27
C VAL A 145 19.49 9.84 5.03
N ALA A 146 18.22 9.60 4.74
CA ALA A 146 17.10 10.32 5.35
C ALA A 146 16.75 9.81 6.75
N ILE A 147 17.00 8.51 7.02
CA ILE A 147 16.79 7.91 8.34
C ILE A 147 18.01 7.04 8.67
N SER A 148 18.51 7.15 9.90
CA SER A 148 19.60 6.36 10.44
C SER A 148 19.23 5.90 11.86
N ASP A 149 19.08 4.59 12.07
CA ASP A 149 18.74 3.97 13.36
C ASP A 149 17.55 4.60 14.11
N GLY A 150 16.60 5.16 13.37
CA GLY A 150 15.39 5.82 13.87
C GLY A 150 15.50 7.34 13.97
N GLU A 151 16.67 7.92 13.79
CA GLU A 151 16.86 9.36 13.69
C GLU A 151 16.53 9.86 12.31
N ILE A 152 15.76 10.95 12.24
CA ILE A 152 15.31 11.55 11.00
C ILE A 152 16.25 12.69 10.61
N ASN A 153 16.90 12.55 9.45
CA ASN A 153 17.80 13.51 8.85
C ASN A 153 17.22 14.02 7.54
N THR A 154 16.02 14.64 7.58
CA THR A 154 15.39 15.13 6.37
C THR A 154 16.04 16.41 5.87
N LYS A 155 16.11 16.56 4.54
CA LYS A 155 16.57 17.77 3.88
C LYS A 155 15.39 18.38 3.13
N GLU A 156 15.01 19.60 3.50
CA GLU A 156 13.98 20.35 2.81
C GLU A 156 14.34 20.55 1.33
N GLY A 157 13.37 20.41 0.44
CA GLY A 157 13.56 20.55 -1.00
C GLY A 157 14.31 19.38 -1.66
N HIS A 158 14.61 18.27 -0.94
CA HIS A 158 15.30 17.12 -1.51
C HIS A 158 14.44 16.34 -2.53
N GLY A 159 13.12 16.38 -2.38
CA GLY A 159 12.20 15.65 -3.29
C GLY A 159 12.28 16.18 -4.72
N GLU A 160 12.17 15.27 -5.71
CA GLU A 160 12.09 15.58 -7.13
C GLU A 160 10.89 14.91 -7.78
N PHE A 161 10.28 15.60 -8.72
CA PHE A 161 9.21 15.02 -9.53
C PHE A 161 9.77 13.93 -10.46
N VAL A 162 9.15 12.76 -10.44
CA VAL A 162 9.47 11.66 -11.35
C VAL A 162 8.56 11.72 -12.56
N ALA A 163 9.06 12.21 -13.69
CA ALA A 163 8.33 12.20 -14.94
C ALA A 163 8.10 10.74 -15.42
N ARG A 164 6.86 10.44 -15.79
CA ARG A 164 6.47 9.13 -16.32
C ARG A 164 5.98 9.27 -17.74
N LYS A 165 6.31 8.28 -18.57
CA LYS A 165 5.69 8.12 -19.90
C LYS A 165 4.32 7.48 -19.76
N GLY A 166 3.46 7.60 -20.78
CA GLY A 166 2.20 6.86 -20.84
C GLY A 166 2.46 5.35 -20.72
N ASN A 167 1.58 4.65 -20.04
CA ASN A 167 1.64 3.19 -19.90
C ASN A 167 0.62 2.56 -20.84
N THR A 168 1.06 2.06 -21.99
CA THR A 168 0.21 1.48 -23.03
C THR A 168 -0.72 0.37 -22.50
N PRO A 169 -0.27 -0.59 -21.67
CA PRO A 169 -1.16 -1.61 -21.11
C PRO A 169 -2.31 -1.02 -20.28
N ILE A 170 -2.05 0.02 -19.48
CA ILE A 170 -3.09 0.68 -18.67
C ILE A 170 -4.06 1.44 -19.59
N ASN A 171 -3.54 2.15 -20.57
CA ASN A 171 -4.39 2.87 -21.53
C ASN A 171 -5.29 1.92 -22.32
N GLN A 172 -4.77 0.77 -22.74
CA GLN A 172 -5.56 -0.26 -23.42
C GLN A 172 -6.61 -0.86 -22.49
N ALA A 173 -6.26 -1.14 -21.22
CA ALA A 173 -7.21 -1.62 -20.23
C ALA A 173 -8.35 -0.63 -19.97
N LEU A 174 -8.05 0.68 -19.92
CA LEU A 174 -9.06 1.74 -19.80
C LEU A 174 -9.97 1.81 -21.03
N SER A 175 -9.43 1.64 -22.23
CA SER A 175 -10.24 1.59 -23.47
C SER A 175 -11.18 0.39 -23.43
N ASN A 176 -10.65 -0.80 -23.17
CA ASN A 176 -11.43 -2.02 -23.06
C ASN A 176 -12.53 -1.90 -21.99
N TRP A 177 -12.21 -1.28 -20.85
CA TRP A 177 -13.18 -1.04 -19.79
C TRP A 177 -14.33 -0.14 -20.24
N LYS A 178 -14.03 0.94 -20.96
CA LYS A 178 -15.06 1.84 -21.51
C LYS A 178 -15.98 1.10 -22.49
N ASP A 179 -15.40 0.26 -23.34
CA ASP A 179 -16.17 -0.53 -24.31
C ASP A 179 -17.09 -1.54 -23.59
N LEU A 180 -16.56 -2.25 -22.59
CA LEU A 180 -17.28 -3.25 -21.80
C LEU A 180 -18.40 -2.64 -20.92
N THR A 181 -18.20 -1.42 -20.45
CA THR A 181 -19.16 -0.73 -19.57
C THR A 181 -20.07 0.24 -20.29
N SER A 182 -19.90 0.40 -21.61
CA SER A 182 -20.79 1.25 -22.43
C SER A 182 -22.21 0.70 -22.39
N PRO A 183 -23.22 1.54 -22.13
CA PRO A 183 -24.60 1.11 -22.13
C PRO A 183 -24.98 0.51 -23.52
N THR A 184 -25.45 -0.73 -23.51
CA THR A 184 -26.01 -1.35 -24.71
C THR A 184 -27.52 -1.13 -24.74
N PRO A 185 -28.11 -0.68 -25.86
CA PRO A 185 -29.55 -0.56 -25.96
C PRO A 185 -30.24 -1.92 -25.73
N VAL A 186 -31.14 -1.98 -24.77
CA VAL A 186 -31.98 -3.16 -24.58
C VAL A 186 -33.12 -3.09 -25.58
N ASN A 187 -33.11 -3.94 -26.60
CA ASN A 187 -34.21 -4.06 -27.51
C ASN A 187 -35.38 -4.77 -26.79
N ARG A 188 -36.36 -3.99 -26.39
CA ARG A 188 -37.60 -4.47 -25.76
C ARG A 188 -38.73 -4.79 -26.74
N THR A 189 -38.48 -4.67 -28.03
CA THR A 189 -39.45 -5.07 -29.07
C THR A 189 -39.41 -6.57 -29.24
N GLY A 190 -40.27 -7.29 -28.55
CA GLY A 190 -40.33 -8.75 -28.66
C GLY A 190 -40.93 -9.47 -27.45
N ILE A 191 -41.57 -8.73 -26.53
CA ILE A 191 -42.51 -9.39 -25.62
C ILE A 191 -43.79 -9.58 -26.36
N PRO A 192 -44.19 -10.81 -26.72
CA PRO A 192 -45.52 -11.05 -27.28
C PRO A 192 -46.53 -10.55 -26.25
N ALA A 193 -47.45 -9.69 -26.66
CA ALA A 193 -48.62 -9.43 -25.82
C ALA A 193 -49.30 -10.79 -25.59
N THR A 194 -49.06 -11.36 -24.39
CA THR A 194 -49.87 -12.49 -23.93
C THR A 194 -51.26 -11.93 -23.76
N GLY A 195 -52.09 -12.17 -24.79
CA GLY A 195 -53.52 -11.93 -24.71
C GLY A 195 -54.08 -12.74 -23.55
N VAL A 196 -54.85 -12.07 -22.71
CA VAL A 196 -55.79 -12.66 -21.77
C VAL A 196 -56.93 -13.29 -22.55
#